data_6d3cba348dec5ec03bbd7091638e719e
#
_entry.id   6d3cba348dec5ec03bbd7091638e719e
#
_cell.length_a   1.000
_cell.length_b   1.000
_cell.length_c   1.000
_cell.angle_alpha   90.00
_cell.angle_beta   90.00
_cell.angle_gamma   90.00
#
_symmetry.space_group_name_H-M   'P 1'
#
loop_
_entity.id
_entity.type
_entity.pdbx_description
1 polymer ?
#
loop_
_entity_poly.entity_id
_entity_poly.type
_entity_poly.pdbx_seq_one_letter_code
_entity_poly.pdbx_strand_id
1 'polypeptide(L)'
;LKYSEYGNVATLDYYRNAIKYISSCCPNVVFFVFSNDLDWCKKEFVSDNFVFVCCNTAKKSWRDMYLMSQCKYHINANSTFSWWASWLSPYQDEIVVPSKFLQHTVTKDIYPDSWIKL
;
A
#
# COMPACT_ATOMS: atom_id res chain seq x y z
N LEU A 1 -19.09 -3.68 1.33
CA LEU A 1 -18.30 -3.04 0.27
C LEU A 1 -18.63 -3.67 -1.06
N LYS A 2 -18.99 -2.85 -2.02
CA LYS A 2 -19.28 -3.35 -3.37
C LYS A 2 -17.95 -3.60 -4.07
N TYR A 3 -17.66 -4.86 -4.35
CA TYR A 3 -16.44 -5.24 -5.06
C TYR A 3 -16.26 -4.45 -6.35
N SER A 4 -17.38 -4.15 -7.06
CA SER A 4 -17.36 -3.37 -8.29
C SER A 4 -16.77 -1.96 -8.13
N GLU A 5 -16.82 -1.36 -6.95
CA GLU A 5 -16.22 -0.04 -6.69
C GLU A 5 -14.77 -0.13 -6.23
N TYR A 6 -14.44 -1.14 -5.45
CA TYR A 6 -13.10 -1.28 -4.87
C TYR A 6 -12.19 -2.23 -5.65
N GLY A 7 -12.74 -3.12 -6.44
CA GLY A 7 -11.98 -4.07 -7.24
C GLY A 7 -11.26 -3.41 -8.42
N ASN A 8 -10.22 -4.06 -8.89
CA ASN A 8 -9.45 -3.66 -10.08
C ASN A 8 -8.85 -2.24 -10.05
N VAL A 9 -8.71 -1.66 -8.87
CA VAL A 9 -8.06 -0.36 -8.69
C VAL A 9 -6.58 -0.55 -8.36
N ALA A 10 -6.27 -1.27 -7.29
CA ALA A 10 -4.90 -1.64 -6.96
C ALA A 10 -4.55 -2.97 -7.64
N THR A 11 -4.20 -2.89 -8.92
CA THR A 11 -3.87 -4.06 -9.74
C THR A 11 -2.45 -4.52 -9.52
N LEU A 12 -2.12 -5.72 -10.00
CA LEU A 12 -0.74 -6.22 -9.97
C LEU A 12 0.20 -5.28 -10.74
N ASP A 13 -0.25 -4.74 -11.86
CA ASP A 13 0.54 -3.76 -12.63
C ASP A 13 0.80 -2.49 -11.83
N TYR A 14 -0.18 -2.01 -11.10
CA TYR A 14 0.02 -0.90 -10.17
C TYR A 14 1.12 -1.20 -9.16
N TYR A 15 1.06 -2.35 -8.50
CA TYR A 15 2.06 -2.73 -7.51
C TYR A 15 3.45 -2.87 -8.12
N ARG A 16 3.56 -3.45 -9.30
CA ARG A 16 4.84 -3.58 -10.00
C ARG A 16 5.42 -2.22 -10.35
N ASN A 17 4.60 -1.30 -10.84
CA ASN A 17 5.01 0.07 -11.14
C ASN A 17 5.44 0.82 -9.88
N ALA A 18 4.70 0.66 -8.79
CA ALA A 18 5.02 1.29 -7.51
C ALA A 18 6.33 0.74 -6.92
N ILE A 19 6.53 -0.56 -6.96
CA ILE A 19 7.76 -1.20 -6.51
C ILE A 19 8.95 -0.70 -7.33
N LYS A 20 8.79 -0.61 -8.64
CA LYS A 20 9.83 -0.09 -9.53
C LYS A 20 10.17 1.37 -9.21
N TYR A 21 9.14 2.18 -8.98
CA TYR A 21 9.32 3.58 -8.62
C TYR A 21 10.11 3.73 -7.32
N ILE A 22 9.69 3.07 -6.26
CA ILE A 22 10.36 3.13 -4.95
C ILE A 22 11.78 2.57 -5.06
N SER A 23 11.98 1.49 -5.77
CA SER A 23 13.31 0.90 -5.97
C SER A 23 14.26 1.84 -6.69
N SER A 24 13.75 2.68 -7.58
CA SER A 24 14.57 3.69 -8.26
C SER A 24 14.97 4.85 -7.34
N CYS A 25 14.13 5.16 -6.35
CA CYS A 25 14.38 6.26 -5.41
C CYS A 25 15.24 5.83 -4.23
N CYS A 26 15.20 4.56 -3.86
CA CYS A 26 15.81 4.04 -2.64
C CYS A 26 16.63 2.78 -2.94
N PRO A 27 17.96 2.87 -3.05
CA PRO A 27 18.78 1.68 -3.18
C PRO A 27 18.71 0.82 -1.91
N ASN A 28 18.74 -0.50 -2.07
CA ASN A 28 18.67 -1.46 -0.97
C ASN A 28 17.36 -1.41 -0.18
N VAL A 29 16.25 -1.04 -0.83
CA VAL A 29 14.94 -0.98 -0.20
C VAL A 29 14.50 -2.39 0.24
N VAL A 30 13.83 -2.45 1.39
CA VAL A 30 13.15 -3.65 1.90
C VAL A 30 11.66 -3.35 1.94
N PHE A 31 10.86 -4.23 1.34
CA PHE A 31 9.41 -4.10 1.31
C PHE A 31 8.77 -4.98 2.38
N PHE A 32 8.04 -4.35 3.29
CA PHE A 32 7.21 -5.05 4.27
C PHE A 32 5.80 -5.17 3.71
N VAL A 33 5.34 -6.40 3.48
CA VAL A 33 4.06 -6.69 2.85
C VAL A 33 3.01 -7.00 3.90
N PHE A 34 1.96 -6.19 3.95
CA PHE A 34 0.81 -6.37 4.84
C PHE A 34 -0.39 -6.76 3.98
N SER A 35 -0.94 -7.93 4.19
CA SER A 35 -2.05 -8.42 3.38
C SER A 35 -2.88 -9.46 4.12
N ASN A 36 -4.16 -9.53 3.77
CA ASN A 36 -5.03 -10.62 4.18
C ASN A 36 -4.79 -11.90 3.37
N ASP A 37 -4.11 -11.79 2.23
CA ASP A 37 -3.80 -12.91 1.35
C ASP A 37 -2.28 -12.99 1.14
N LEU A 38 -1.58 -13.44 2.14
CA LEU A 38 -0.12 -13.57 2.09
C LEU A 38 0.33 -14.65 1.11
N ASP A 39 -0.46 -15.70 0.88
CA ASP A 39 -0.11 -16.75 -0.07
C ASP A 39 -0.05 -16.18 -1.49
N TRP A 40 -1.01 -15.37 -1.88
CA TRP A 40 -0.99 -14.67 -3.16
C TRP A 40 0.21 -13.72 -3.25
N CYS A 41 0.47 -12.96 -2.20
CA CYS A 41 1.59 -12.03 -2.17
C CYS A 41 2.93 -12.75 -2.31
N LYS A 42 3.13 -13.87 -1.63
CA LYS A 42 4.35 -14.67 -1.71
C LYS A 42 4.57 -15.25 -3.10
N LYS A 43 3.49 -15.55 -3.80
CA LYS A 43 3.54 -16.04 -5.18
C LYS A 43 3.93 -14.95 -6.17
N GLU A 44 3.39 -13.74 -6.00
CA GLU A 44 3.56 -12.65 -6.97
C GLU A 44 4.81 -11.79 -6.69
N PHE A 45 5.18 -11.64 -5.43
CA PHE A 45 6.34 -10.83 -5.05
C PHE A 45 7.48 -11.74 -4.60
N VAL A 46 8.28 -12.15 -5.56
CA VAL A 46 9.38 -13.11 -5.34
C VAL A 46 10.72 -12.39 -5.44
N SER A 47 11.28 -12.04 -4.31
CA SER A 47 12.60 -11.43 -4.21
C SER A 47 13.07 -11.45 -2.76
N ASP A 48 14.37 -11.39 -2.54
CA ASP A 48 14.94 -11.43 -1.19
C ASP A 48 14.63 -10.19 -0.34
N ASN A 49 14.21 -9.11 -0.99
CA ASN A 49 13.93 -7.85 -0.30
C ASN A 49 12.46 -7.68 0.12
N PHE A 50 11.65 -8.74 0.04
CA PHE A 50 10.28 -8.73 0.56
C PHE A 50 10.20 -9.47 1.90
N VAL A 51 9.60 -8.80 2.89
CA VAL A 51 9.30 -9.38 4.21
C VAL A 51 7.79 -9.39 4.38
N PHE A 52 7.22 -10.58 4.54
CA PHE A 52 5.77 -10.75 4.68
C PHE A 52 5.42 -10.69 6.16
N VAL A 53 4.62 -9.70 6.54
CA VAL A 53 4.21 -9.50 7.92
C VAL A 53 3.02 -10.40 8.23
N CYS A 54 3.24 -11.38 9.12
CA CYS A 54 2.19 -12.31 9.54
C CYS A 54 1.40 -11.74 10.71
N CYS A 55 0.15 -11.55 10.48
CA CYS A 55 -0.99 -11.92 11.34
C CYS A 55 -1.12 -11.21 12.67
N ASN A 56 -1.39 -9.92 12.63
CA ASN A 56 -2.23 -9.39 13.67
C ASN A 56 -3.70 -9.58 13.24
N THR A 57 -4.48 -10.29 14.04
CA THR A 57 -5.90 -10.54 13.78
C THR A 57 -6.72 -9.26 14.00
N ALA A 58 -8.01 -9.28 13.64
CA ALA A 58 -8.90 -8.11 13.66
C ALA A 58 -8.80 -7.24 14.92
N LYS A 59 -8.68 -7.84 16.10
CA LYS A 59 -8.56 -7.11 17.37
C LYS A 59 -7.18 -6.43 17.54
N LYS A 60 -6.17 -6.88 16.80
CA LYS A 60 -4.80 -6.38 16.90
C LYS A 60 -4.34 -5.72 15.61
N SER A 61 -5.24 -5.45 14.68
CA SER A 61 -4.93 -4.83 13.40
C SER A 61 -4.32 -3.43 13.56
N TRP A 62 -4.57 -2.74 14.66
CA TRP A 62 -3.94 -1.46 14.96
C TRP A 62 -2.41 -1.57 15.05
N ARG A 63 -1.90 -2.75 15.42
CA ARG A 63 -0.45 -2.99 15.46
C ARG A 63 0.14 -2.97 14.04
N ASP A 64 -0.56 -3.57 13.08
CA ASP A 64 -0.15 -3.52 11.68
C ASP A 64 -0.22 -2.10 11.13
N MET A 65 -1.27 -1.35 11.48
CA MET A 65 -1.37 0.06 11.10
C MET A 65 -0.22 0.88 11.68
N TYR A 66 0.13 0.64 12.94
CA TYR A 66 1.27 1.30 13.57
C TYR A 66 2.58 0.96 12.86
N LEU A 67 2.82 -0.33 12.59
CA LEU A 67 4.03 -0.77 11.89
C LEU A 67 4.11 -0.16 10.49
N MET A 68 3.02 -0.15 9.75
CA MET A 68 2.96 0.51 8.45
C MET A 68 3.29 2.00 8.55
N SER A 69 2.73 2.68 9.54
CA SER A 69 2.96 4.11 9.72
C SER A 69 4.43 4.45 10.00
N GLN A 70 5.20 3.51 10.52
CA GLN A 70 6.62 3.71 10.82
C GLN A 70 7.54 3.44 9.64
N CYS A 71 7.03 2.91 8.55
CA CYS A 71 7.80 2.74 7.33
C CYS A 71 8.10 4.09 6.69
N LYS A 72 9.27 4.21 6.09
CA LYS A 72 9.71 5.46 5.48
C LYS A 72 8.98 5.77 4.17
N TYR A 73 8.68 4.73 3.40
CA TYR A 73 7.98 4.82 2.13
C TYR A 73 6.76 3.93 2.16
N HIS A 74 5.72 4.28 1.40
CA HIS A 74 4.46 3.55 1.41
C HIS A 74 4.00 3.26 0.00
N ILE A 75 3.49 2.04 -0.21
CA ILE A 75 2.73 1.66 -1.39
C ILE A 75 1.38 1.18 -0.90
N ASN A 76 0.36 1.96 -1.17
CA ASN A 76 -0.98 1.72 -0.62
C ASN A 76 -1.87 0.99 -1.61
N ALA A 77 -2.72 0.11 -1.08
CA ALA A 77 -3.93 -0.29 -1.76
C ALA A 77 -4.99 0.83 -1.66
N ASN A 78 -6.09 0.68 -2.37
CA ASN A 78 -7.24 1.57 -2.23
C ASN A 78 -8.09 1.14 -1.03
N SER A 79 -7.53 1.29 0.16
CA SER A 79 -8.19 0.92 1.42
C SER A 79 -8.04 2.03 2.45
N THR A 80 -9.05 2.16 3.30
CA THR A 80 -9.00 3.14 4.39
C THR A 80 -7.92 2.80 5.40
N PHE A 81 -7.64 1.51 5.61
CA PHE A 81 -6.61 1.06 6.52
C PHE A 81 -5.22 1.58 6.11
N SER A 82 -4.81 1.35 4.86
CA SER A 82 -3.52 1.82 4.36
C SER A 82 -3.47 3.34 4.25
N TRP A 83 -4.61 3.97 3.90
CA TRP A 83 -4.71 5.44 3.87
C TRP A 83 -4.38 6.05 5.22
N TRP A 84 -5.00 5.54 6.29
CA TRP A 84 -4.75 6.03 7.64
C TRP A 84 -3.33 5.77 8.10
N ALA A 85 -2.77 4.60 7.79
CA ALA A 85 -1.38 4.29 8.12
C ALA A 85 -0.43 5.31 7.51
N SER A 86 -0.65 5.67 6.25
CA SER A 86 0.16 6.67 5.55
C SER A 86 -0.08 8.08 6.07
N TRP A 87 -1.34 8.44 6.32
CA TRP A 87 -1.68 9.76 6.87
C TRP A 87 -1.03 10.00 8.23
N LEU A 88 -1.02 8.98 9.09
CA LEU A 88 -0.45 9.05 10.43
C LEU A 88 1.07 8.90 10.45
N SER A 89 1.69 8.57 9.33
CA SER A 89 3.14 8.39 9.25
C SER A 89 3.87 9.71 9.48
N PRO A 90 4.96 9.70 10.28
CA PRO A 90 5.85 10.87 10.34
C PRO A 90 6.65 11.07 9.06
N TYR A 91 6.66 10.09 8.16
CA TYR A 91 7.41 10.12 6.89
C TYR A 91 6.43 10.33 5.73
N GLN A 92 6.50 11.48 5.09
CA GLN A 92 5.56 11.87 4.02
C GLN A 92 6.23 12.03 2.65
N ASP A 93 7.49 11.58 2.50
CA ASP A 93 8.26 11.87 1.29
C ASP A 93 7.78 11.08 0.08
N GLU A 94 7.59 9.77 0.23
CA GLU A 94 7.24 8.88 -0.86
C GLU A 94 6.06 7.98 -0.45
N ILE A 95 4.86 8.46 -0.69
CA ILE A 95 3.63 7.70 -0.48
C ILE A 95 2.98 7.50 -1.84
N VAL A 96 2.96 6.27 -2.31
CA VAL A 96 2.42 5.88 -3.61
C VAL A 96 1.02 5.30 -3.42
N VAL A 97 0.09 5.78 -4.22
CA VAL A 97 -1.31 5.36 -4.17
C VAL A 97 -1.81 5.03 -5.58
N PRO A 98 -2.85 4.20 -5.72
CA PRO A 98 -3.49 4.04 -7.02
C PRO A 98 -4.08 5.37 -7.50
N SER A 99 -4.11 5.60 -8.80
CA SER A 99 -4.63 6.84 -9.37
C SER A 99 -6.10 7.10 -9.03
N LYS A 100 -6.83 6.04 -8.70
CA LYS A 100 -8.23 6.11 -8.26
C LYS A 100 -8.37 5.41 -6.93
N PHE A 101 -9.26 5.89 -6.08
CA PHE A 101 -9.65 5.19 -4.86
C PHE A 101 -10.82 4.24 -5.13
N LEU A 102 -11.79 4.70 -5.90
CA LEU A 102 -12.94 3.91 -6.35
C LEU A 102 -12.90 3.77 -7.88
N GLN A 103 -13.35 2.64 -8.38
CA GLN A 103 -13.25 2.30 -9.80
C GLN A 103 -14.10 3.23 -10.68
N HIS A 104 -15.34 3.47 -10.30
CA HIS A 104 -16.33 4.18 -11.11
C HIS A 104 -16.71 5.54 -10.56
N THR A 105 -16.33 5.86 -9.33
CA THR A 105 -16.69 7.10 -8.67
C THR A 105 -15.48 8.01 -8.59
N VAL A 106 -15.62 9.24 -9.03
CA VAL A 106 -14.57 10.25 -8.89
C VAL A 106 -14.49 10.65 -7.42
N THR A 107 -13.31 10.47 -6.83
CA THR A 107 -13.03 10.83 -5.45
C THR A 107 -12.02 11.96 -5.44
N LYS A 108 -12.51 13.19 -5.38
CA LYS A 108 -11.67 14.37 -5.23
C LYS A 108 -11.22 14.49 -3.77
N ASP A 109 -10.07 15.04 -3.56
CA ASP A 109 -9.55 15.41 -2.23
C ASP A 109 -9.36 14.24 -1.27
N ILE A 110 -9.44 12.99 -1.74
CA ILE A 110 -9.19 11.85 -0.86
C ILE A 110 -7.70 11.67 -0.59
N TYR A 111 -6.84 12.02 -1.56
CA TYR A 111 -5.41 11.95 -1.41
C TYR A 111 -4.81 13.34 -1.23
N PRO A 112 -3.89 13.54 -0.27
CA PRO A 112 -3.07 14.74 -0.24
C PRO A 112 -2.33 14.93 -1.57
N ASP A 113 -2.14 16.18 -1.98
CA ASP A 113 -1.49 16.50 -3.26
C ASP A 113 -0.06 15.97 -3.36
N SER A 114 0.62 15.85 -2.23
CA SER A 114 1.99 15.33 -2.16
C SER A 114 2.10 13.83 -2.41
N TRP A 115 1.00 13.10 -2.32
CA TRP A 115 1.02 11.66 -2.56
C TRP A 115 1.10 11.35 -4.05
N ILE A 116 1.87 10.32 -4.41
CA ILE A 116 2.19 9.97 -5.78
C ILE A 116 1.14 9.01 -6.31
N LYS A 117 0.45 9.42 -7.36
CA LYS A 117 -0.61 8.63 -8.00
C LYS A 117 -0.06 7.90 -9.22
N LEU A 118 -0.12 6.59 -9.18
CA LEU A 118 0.36 5.74 -10.29
C LEU A 118 -0.75 4.93 -10.97
#